data_51a1252e0dc3974a166f796188f40f4f
#
_entry.id   51a1252e0dc3974a166f796188f40f4f
#
_cell.length_a   1.000
_cell.length_b   1.000
_cell.length_c   1.000
_cell.angle_alpha   90.00
_cell.angle_beta   90.00
_cell.angle_gamma   90.00
#
_symmetry.space_group_name_H-M   'P 1'
#
loop_
_entity.id
_entity.type
_entity.pdbx_description
1 polymer ?
#
loop_
_entity_poly.entity_id
_entity_poly.type
_entity_poly.pdbx_seq_one_letter_code
_entity_poly.pdbx_strand_id
1 'polypeptide(L)'
;LDAAMDSLAPSRSGVTQDLSNYSLAGGGSVNVVKTAMGGWSALVAIVQASYSLNATAGVRVLWLYSPDGSNYDTPDDAVALGNYYDLSFAAGATRQATLVIPLLAPYVQVQIINRDSSNACTLNVWTLFMR
;
A
#
# COMPACT_ATOMS: atom_id res chain seq x y z
N LEU A 1 4.39 -5.33 -37.07
CA LEU A 1 5.17 -4.22 -36.51
C LEU A 1 4.53 -3.66 -35.24
N ASP A 2 3.24 -3.39 -35.29
CA ASP A 2 2.53 -2.86 -34.12
C ASP A 2 2.54 -3.84 -32.96
N ALA A 3 2.34 -5.13 -33.24
CA ALA A 3 2.44 -6.16 -32.20
C ALA A 3 3.83 -6.22 -31.58
N ALA A 4 4.90 -6.03 -32.37
CA ALA A 4 6.25 -5.99 -31.88
C ALA A 4 6.50 -4.75 -31.03
N MET A 5 5.92 -3.60 -31.40
CA MET A 5 6.01 -2.37 -30.60
C MET A 5 5.26 -2.51 -29.28
N ASP A 6 4.08 -3.11 -29.30
CA ASP A 6 3.32 -3.36 -28.08
C ASP A 6 4.06 -4.30 -27.14
N SER A 7 4.73 -5.33 -27.67
CA SER A 7 5.49 -6.26 -26.85
C SER A 7 6.74 -5.62 -26.23
N LEU A 8 7.22 -4.49 -26.78
CA LEU A 8 8.33 -3.74 -26.22
C LEU A 8 7.87 -2.77 -25.12
N ALA A 9 6.58 -2.44 -25.05
CA ALA A 9 6.05 -1.61 -23.98
C ALA A 9 6.10 -2.38 -22.66
N PRO A 10 6.63 -1.80 -21.58
CA PRO A 10 6.71 -2.50 -20.32
C PRO A 10 5.31 -2.79 -19.77
N SER A 11 5.09 -4.02 -19.32
CA SER A 11 3.86 -4.41 -18.62
C SER A 11 3.89 -4.02 -17.14
N ARG A 12 5.08 -3.70 -16.62
CA ARG A 12 5.32 -3.24 -15.26
C ARG A 12 6.35 -2.12 -15.27
N SER A 13 6.19 -1.19 -14.34
CA SER A 13 7.20 -0.16 -14.09
C SER A 13 8.37 -0.72 -13.28
N GLY A 14 9.41 0.08 -13.09
CA GLY A 14 10.43 -0.19 -12.08
C GLY A 14 9.84 -0.15 -10.68
N VAL A 15 10.46 -0.86 -9.74
CA VAL A 15 10.06 -0.89 -8.35
C VAL A 15 10.62 0.33 -7.62
N THR A 16 9.77 1.00 -6.83
CA THR A 16 10.18 2.09 -5.93
C THR A 16 10.04 1.62 -4.50
N GLN A 17 11.06 1.84 -3.68
CA GLN A 17 10.92 1.62 -2.24
C GLN A 17 10.44 2.93 -1.60
N ASP A 18 9.17 2.98 -1.21
CA ASP A 18 8.54 4.17 -0.65
C ASP A 18 8.83 4.33 0.83
N LEU A 19 8.93 3.24 1.57
CA LEU A 19 9.30 3.23 2.99
C LEU A 19 10.42 2.22 3.20
N SER A 20 11.47 2.65 3.89
CA SER A 20 12.63 1.82 4.23
C SER A 20 12.85 1.86 5.73
N ASN A 21 12.66 0.72 6.40
CA ASN A 21 12.82 0.58 7.85
C ASN A 21 12.09 1.70 8.62
N TYR A 22 10.88 2.01 8.19
CA TYR A 22 10.07 3.07 8.78
C TYR A 22 9.46 2.60 10.08
N SER A 23 9.71 3.35 11.16
CA SER A 23 9.12 3.05 12.46
C SER A 23 7.73 3.68 12.55
N LEU A 24 6.70 2.83 12.58
CA LEU A 24 5.31 3.27 12.72
C LEU A 24 4.88 3.09 14.18
N ALA A 25 4.64 4.20 14.85
CA ALA A 25 4.24 4.20 16.26
C ALA A 25 2.94 3.44 16.48
N GLY A 26 2.75 2.93 17.68
CA GLY A 26 1.48 2.31 18.09
C GLY A 26 0.32 3.30 17.89
N GLY A 27 -0.75 2.86 17.27
CA GLY A 27 -1.91 3.70 16.93
C GLY A 27 -1.65 4.71 15.83
N GLY A 28 -0.45 4.73 15.24
CA GLY A 28 -0.09 5.68 14.20
C GLY A 28 -0.46 5.20 12.80
N SER A 29 -0.35 6.11 11.84
CA SER A 29 -0.56 5.82 10.42
C SER A 29 0.48 6.54 9.56
N VAL A 30 0.73 5.98 8.37
CA VAL A 30 1.60 6.57 7.36
C VAL A 30 0.95 6.43 5.99
N ASN A 31 1.17 7.43 5.13
CA ASN A 31 0.55 7.50 3.81
C ASN A 31 1.62 7.46 2.71
N VAL A 32 1.32 6.72 1.65
CA VAL A 32 2.07 6.73 0.40
C VAL A 32 1.12 7.14 -0.70
N VAL A 33 1.34 8.32 -1.30
CA VAL A 33 0.46 8.86 -2.36
C VAL A 33 1.05 8.55 -3.73
N LYS A 34 0.22 8.02 -4.62
CA LYS A 34 0.58 7.73 -6.01
C LYS A 34 -0.38 8.39 -6.97
N THR A 35 0.15 8.82 -8.10
CA THR A 35 -0.63 9.40 -9.19
C THR A 35 -0.76 8.35 -10.30
N ALA A 36 -1.99 8.07 -10.72
CA ALA A 36 -2.26 7.13 -11.80
C ALA A 36 -2.04 7.81 -13.14
N MET A 37 -0.85 7.65 -13.69
CA MET A 37 -0.43 8.24 -14.97
C MET A 37 0.19 7.19 -15.88
N GLY A 38 0.32 7.50 -17.16
CA GLY A 38 1.05 6.67 -18.10
C GLY A 38 0.32 5.43 -18.59
N GLY A 39 -1.02 5.38 -18.43
CA GLY A 39 -1.82 4.27 -18.92
C GLY A 39 -1.73 3.00 -18.08
N TRP A 40 -1.23 3.10 -16.85
CA TRP A 40 -1.20 1.98 -15.91
C TRP A 40 -2.60 1.68 -15.40
N SER A 41 -2.91 0.39 -15.17
CA SER A 41 -4.22 -0.05 -14.71
C SER A 41 -4.23 -0.46 -13.25
N ALA A 42 -3.07 -0.77 -12.67
CA ALA A 42 -2.98 -1.20 -11.29
C ALA A 42 -1.70 -0.70 -10.63
N LEU A 43 -1.79 -0.49 -9.33
CA LEU A 43 -0.66 -0.28 -8.44
C LEU A 43 -0.44 -1.59 -7.67
N VAL A 44 0.78 -2.09 -7.69
CA VAL A 44 1.17 -3.21 -6.84
C VAL A 44 1.90 -2.65 -5.64
N ALA A 45 1.41 -2.96 -4.45
CA ALA A 45 2.02 -2.55 -3.20
C ALA A 45 2.49 -3.79 -2.44
N ILE A 46 3.77 -3.84 -2.14
CA ILE A 46 4.37 -4.90 -1.33
C ILE A 46 4.64 -4.31 0.03
N VAL A 47 3.94 -4.80 1.04
CA VAL A 47 4.01 -4.28 2.41
C VAL A 47 4.62 -5.32 3.31
N GLN A 48 5.70 -4.96 4.00
CA GLN A 48 6.37 -5.80 4.96
C GLN A 48 6.34 -5.11 6.32
N ALA A 49 5.91 -5.83 7.34
CA ALA A 49 5.87 -5.33 8.71
C ALA A 49 6.63 -6.29 9.63
N SER A 50 7.52 -5.74 10.42
CA SER A 50 8.24 -6.46 11.49
C SER A 50 7.67 -6.02 12.83
N TYR A 51 7.08 -6.98 13.55
CA TYR A 51 6.38 -6.72 14.80
C TYR A 51 7.27 -6.92 16.01
N SER A 52 7.05 -6.09 17.03
CA SER A 52 7.67 -6.26 18.34
C SER A 52 7.27 -7.59 18.97
N LEU A 53 8.14 -8.15 19.82
CA LEU A 53 7.81 -9.33 20.64
C LEU A 53 6.60 -9.10 21.55
N ASN A 54 6.34 -7.85 21.92
CA ASN A 54 5.23 -7.47 22.79
C ASN A 54 3.98 -7.01 22.01
N ALA A 55 4.02 -7.06 20.68
CA ALA A 55 2.90 -6.59 19.86
C ALA A 55 1.65 -7.46 20.10
N THR A 56 0.50 -6.82 20.05
CA THR A 56 -0.81 -7.46 20.27
C THR A 56 -1.72 -7.36 19.05
N ALA A 57 -1.37 -6.54 18.05
CA ALA A 57 -2.14 -6.37 16.84
C ALA A 57 -1.22 -6.02 15.68
N GLY A 58 -1.68 -6.29 14.47
CA GLY A 58 -0.94 -6.04 13.24
C GLY A 58 -1.35 -4.74 12.54
N VAL A 59 -0.85 -4.55 11.32
CA VAL A 59 -1.17 -3.39 10.51
C VAL A 59 -2.33 -3.66 9.57
N ARG A 60 -3.07 -2.61 9.27
CA ARG A 60 -4.10 -2.58 8.24
C ARG A 60 -3.64 -1.68 7.11
N VAL A 61 -3.73 -2.18 5.89
CA VAL A 61 -3.44 -1.41 4.68
C VAL A 61 -4.74 -1.02 4.04
N LEU A 62 -4.94 0.30 3.78
CA LEU A 62 -6.11 0.80 3.08
C LEU A 62 -5.67 1.50 1.81
N TRP A 63 -6.55 1.54 0.81
CA TRP A 63 -6.32 2.37 -0.37
C TRP A 63 -7.51 3.30 -0.56
N LEU A 64 -7.17 4.58 -0.59
CA LEU A 64 -8.10 5.69 -0.62
C LEU A 64 -7.95 6.41 -1.95
N TYR A 65 -9.04 6.54 -2.69
CA TYR A 65 -9.02 7.16 -4.02
C TYR A 65 -9.40 8.64 -3.93
N SER A 66 -8.87 9.42 -4.88
CA SER A 66 -9.21 10.83 -5.00
C SER A 66 -9.30 11.24 -6.47
N PRO A 67 -10.31 12.08 -6.85
CA PRO A 67 -10.41 12.62 -8.19
C PRO A 67 -9.44 13.78 -8.45
N ASP A 68 -8.96 14.45 -7.41
CA ASP A 68 -8.26 15.73 -7.52
C ASP A 68 -6.99 15.83 -6.67
N GLY A 69 -6.67 14.81 -5.88
CA GLY A 69 -5.52 14.81 -4.98
C GLY A 69 -5.75 15.54 -3.65
N SER A 70 -6.97 15.98 -3.40
CA SER A 70 -7.35 16.70 -2.15
C SER A 70 -8.51 16.03 -1.44
N ASN A 71 -9.49 15.54 -2.19
CA ASN A 71 -10.67 14.89 -1.64
C ASN A 71 -10.51 13.38 -1.75
N TYR A 72 -10.15 12.74 -0.65
CA TYR A 72 -9.93 11.29 -0.59
C TYR A 72 -11.10 10.59 0.08
N ASP A 73 -11.33 9.34 -0.30
CA ASP A 73 -12.19 8.46 0.47
C ASP A 73 -11.74 8.45 1.92
N THR A 74 -12.68 8.35 2.85
CA THR A 74 -12.33 8.19 4.26
C THR A 74 -11.91 6.75 4.55
N PRO A 75 -11.11 6.51 5.60
CA PRO A 75 -10.80 5.13 6.00
C PRO A 75 -12.03 4.28 6.27
N ASP A 76 -13.06 4.83 6.89
CA ASP A 76 -14.31 4.10 7.17
C ASP A 76 -15.02 3.70 5.87
N ASP A 77 -15.07 4.59 4.89
CA ASP A 77 -15.69 4.30 3.59
C ASP A 77 -14.87 3.27 2.82
N ALA A 78 -13.55 3.33 2.89
CA ALA A 78 -12.68 2.33 2.27
C ALA A 78 -12.92 0.94 2.86
N VAL A 79 -13.06 0.84 4.17
CA VAL A 79 -13.38 -0.43 4.83
C VAL A 79 -14.75 -0.94 4.38
N ALA A 80 -15.75 -0.06 4.31
CA ALA A 80 -17.10 -0.41 3.86
C ALA A 80 -17.10 -0.95 2.41
N LEU A 81 -16.21 -0.43 1.57
CA LEU A 81 -16.06 -0.87 0.18
C LEU A 81 -15.17 -2.11 0.03
N GLY A 82 -14.50 -2.55 1.08
CA GLY A 82 -13.53 -3.64 1.02
C GLY A 82 -12.16 -3.23 0.49
N ASN A 83 -11.86 -1.94 0.46
CA ASN A 83 -10.58 -1.40 0.00
C ASN A 83 -9.54 -1.40 1.12
N TYR A 84 -9.33 -2.57 1.70
CA TYR A 84 -8.34 -2.75 2.76
C TYR A 84 -7.85 -4.20 2.81
N TYR A 85 -6.72 -4.38 3.46
CA TYR A 85 -6.17 -5.70 3.76
C TYR A 85 -5.52 -5.68 5.13
N ASP A 86 -5.87 -6.63 5.97
CA ASP A 86 -5.22 -6.82 7.26
C ASP A 86 -4.05 -7.78 7.09
N LEU A 87 -2.84 -7.26 7.25
CA LEU A 87 -1.63 -8.07 7.15
C LEU A 87 -1.64 -9.11 8.26
N SER A 88 -1.22 -10.33 7.95
CA SER A 88 -1.12 -11.39 8.94
C SER A 88 -0.25 -10.96 10.11
N PHE A 89 -0.57 -11.44 11.30
CA PHE A 89 0.06 -10.99 12.53
C PHE A 89 0.59 -12.17 13.36
N ALA A 90 1.82 -12.02 13.84
CA ALA A 90 2.37 -12.81 14.92
C ALA A 90 3.40 -11.95 15.64
N ALA A 91 3.34 -11.87 16.95
CA ALA A 91 4.30 -11.11 17.75
C ALA A 91 5.73 -11.57 17.49
N GLY A 92 6.64 -10.62 17.31
CA GLY A 92 8.05 -10.89 17.02
C GLY A 92 8.34 -11.38 15.59
N ALA A 93 7.34 -11.48 14.72
CA ALA A 93 7.51 -11.98 13.36
C ALA A 93 7.57 -10.85 12.35
N THR A 94 8.13 -11.16 11.18
CA THR A 94 8.06 -10.31 10.00
C THR A 94 7.05 -10.92 9.02
N ARG A 95 6.10 -10.11 8.57
CA ARG A 95 5.05 -10.51 7.64
C ARG A 95 5.09 -9.64 6.40
N GLN A 96 4.70 -10.21 5.26
CA GLN A 96 4.71 -9.50 3.98
C GLN A 96 3.55 -9.96 3.13
N ALA A 97 2.95 -9.01 2.41
CA ALA A 97 1.92 -9.29 1.42
C ALA A 97 2.09 -8.41 0.20
N THR A 98 1.72 -8.94 -0.95
CA THR A 98 1.68 -8.21 -2.22
C THR A 98 0.24 -7.96 -2.59
N LEU A 99 -0.14 -6.68 -2.70
CA LEU A 99 -1.50 -6.25 -2.97
C LEU A 99 -1.58 -5.67 -4.37
N VAL A 100 -2.62 -6.03 -5.10
CA VAL A 100 -2.93 -5.42 -6.41
C VAL A 100 -4.09 -4.47 -6.20
N ILE A 101 -3.82 -3.18 -6.42
CA ILE A 101 -4.77 -2.09 -6.20
C ILE A 101 -5.18 -1.53 -7.56
N PRO A 102 -6.45 -1.69 -7.99
CA PRO A 102 -6.89 -1.13 -9.26
C PRO A 102 -6.80 0.39 -9.22
N LEU A 103 -6.35 0.99 -10.32
CA LEU A 103 -6.24 2.45 -10.44
C LEU A 103 -7.57 3.00 -10.95
N LEU A 104 -8.54 3.16 -10.04
CA LEU A 104 -9.90 3.60 -10.35
C LEU A 104 -10.05 5.12 -10.42
N ALA A 105 -9.06 5.87 -9.94
CA ALA A 105 -9.08 7.32 -9.90
C ALA A 105 -7.69 7.87 -10.17
N PRO A 106 -7.55 9.18 -10.50
CA PRO A 106 -6.24 9.77 -10.79
C PRO A 106 -5.24 9.70 -9.65
N TYR A 107 -5.72 9.66 -8.41
CA TYR A 107 -4.85 9.59 -7.22
C TYR A 107 -5.28 8.44 -6.34
N VAL A 108 -4.31 7.75 -5.77
CA VAL A 108 -4.54 6.72 -4.74
C VAL A 108 -3.55 6.95 -3.59
N GLN A 109 -4.07 6.92 -2.38
CA GLN A 109 -3.29 7.00 -1.16
C GLN A 109 -3.33 5.65 -0.47
N VAL A 110 -2.17 5.02 -0.35
CA VAL A 110 -2.04 3.81 0.44
C VAL A 110 -1.75 4.24 1.87
N GLN A 111 -2.67 3.94 2.77
CA GLN A 111 -2.54 4.26 4.18
C GLN A 111 -2.29 2.99 4.96
N ILE A 112 -1.26 3.01 5.81
CA ILE A 112 -0.94 1.87 6.67
C ILE A 112 -1.15 2.31 8.10
N ILE A 113 -2.00 1.59 8.82
CA ILE A 113 -2.37 1.87 10.21
C ILE A 113 -1.82 0.78 11.11
N ASN A 114 -1.09 1.17 12.14
CA ASN A 114 -0.69 0.25 13.19
C ASN A 114 -1.84 0.15 14.21
N ARG A 115 -2.49 -1.00 14.26
CA ARG A 115 -3.63 -1.23 15.15
C ARG A 115 -3.23 -1.63 16.57
N ASP A 116 -1.93 -1.86 16.81
CA ASP A 116 -1.41 -1.98 18.16
C ASP A 116 -1.38 -0.58 18.79
N SER A 117 -1.99 -0.42 19.95
CA SER A 117 -2.08 0.91 20.58
C SER A 117 -0.78 1.36 21.26
N SER A 118 0.16 0.45 21.49
CA SER A 118 1.31 0.70 22.35
C SER A 118 2.66 0.43 21.71
N ASN A 119 2.72 -0.54 20.79
CA ASN A 119 3.99 -1.04 20.26
C ASN A 119 4.20 -0.59 18.81
N ALA A 120 5.33 0.04 18.55
CA ALA A 120 5.72 0.39 17.19
C ALA A 120 6.04 -0.88 16.37
N CYS A 121 5.89 -0.78 15.06
CA CYS A 121 6.36 -1.79 14.11
C CYS A 121 7.27 -1.13 13.09
N THR A 122 8.07 -1.94 12.40
CA THR A 122 8.96 -1.46 11.33
C THR A 122 8.39 -1.86 9.99
N LEU A 123 8.23 -0.87 9.09
CA LEU A 123 7.65 -1.07 7.78
C LEU A 123 8.70 -0.93 6.68
N ASN A 124 8.57 -1.79 5.68
CA ASN A 124 9.18 -1.61 4.37
C ASN A 124 8.06 -1.72 3.34
N VAL A 125 7.99 -0.77 2.43
CA VAL A 125 6.96 -0.72 1.39
C VAL A 125 7.60 -0.45 0.05
N TRP A 126 7.29 -1.32 -0.92
CA TRP A 126 7.69 -1.17 -2.31
C TRP A 126 6.45 -1.07 -3.17
N THR A 127 6.51 -0.26 -4.19
CA THR A 127 5.41 -0.13 -5.16
C THR A 127 5.93 -0.22 -6.58
N LEU A 128 5.07 -0.68 -7.45
CA LEU A 128 5.26 -0.62 -8.90
C LEU A 128 3.89 -0.48 -9.57
N PHE A 129 3.91 -0.01 -10.80
CA PHE A 129 2.70 0.04 -11.62
C PHE A 129 2.68 -1.13 -12.61
N MET A 130 1.48 -1.57 -12.98
CA MET A 130 1.30 -2.56 -14.03
C MET A 130 0.10 -2.22 -14.90
N ARG A 131 0.12 -2.74 -16.11
CA ARG A 131 -0.99 -2.62 -17.07
C ARG A 131 -1.94 -3.80 -17.01
#